data_9d9621eb6301faab4f3a160fa5e4acbe
#
_entry.id   9d9621eb6301faab4f3a160fa5e4acbe
#
_cell.length_a   1.000
_cell.length_b   1.000
_cell.length_c   1.000
_cell.angle_alpha   90.00
_cell.angle_beta   90.00
_cell.angle_gamma   90.00
#
_symmetry.space_group_name_H-M   'P 1'
#
loop_
_entity.id
_entity.type
_entity.pdbx_description
1 polymer ?
#
loop_
_entity_poly.entity_id
_entity_poly.type
_entity_poly.pdbx_seq_one_letter_code
_entity_poly.pdbx_strand_id
1 'polypeptide(L)'
;MTRHARVTRLGAATMAAAAVCWLSGNAQAHHSFAMYDLRKTYVMTGIVTRVDPNPNHLQLFFAPLNDARDQVVKNAKGEPIVWTVEMEAAAGAARQGVTVNNFPRGTIISVGLHPHRNGFSAGGRGTSGLFKCPADTPPAPGKHCDSVKGSTSHGPGVLPKATGPTPAPSPR
;
A
#
# COMPACT_ATOMS: atom_id res chain seq x y z
N MET A 1 48.35 8.77 -52.08
CA MET A 1 48.24 9.41 -50.74
C MET A 1 46.83 9.87 -50.53
N THR A 2 45.99 9.19 -49.74
CA THR A 2 44.75 9.67 -49.13
C THR A 2 43.84 8.44 -48.77
N ARG A 3 44.18 7.70 -47.73
CA ARG A 3 43.31 6.61 -47.19
C ARG A 3 43.14 6.62 -45.68
N HIS A 4 43.51 7.66 -44.95
CA HIS A 4 43.47 7.62 -43.48
C HIS A 4 42.39 8.51 -42.83
N ALA A 5 41.51 9.19 -43.57
CA ALA A 5 40.55 10.15 -42.99
C ALA A 5 39.12 9.63 -42.79
N ARG A 6 38.81 8.37 -43.14
CA ARG A 6 37.43 7.89 -43.04
C ARG A 6 37.11 6.97 -41.84
N VAL A 7 38.11 6.50 -41.12
CA VAL A 7 37.90 5.54 -40.01
C VAL A 7 37.56 6.25 -38.68
N THR A 8 37.99 7.49 -38.50
CA THR A 8 37.80 8.23 -37.24
C THR A 8 36.40 8.83 -37.05
N ARG A 9 35.60 8.98 -38.10
CA ARG A 9 34.24 9.55 -37.97
C ARG A 9 33.14 8.55 -37.60
N LEU A 10 33.30 7.24 -37.88
CA LEU A 10 32.33 6.21 -37.48
C LEU A 10 32.44 5.84 -36.01
N GLY A 11 33.63 5.91 -35.40
CA GLY A 11 33.86 5.57 -34.00
C GLY A 11 33.24 6.58 -33.02
N ALA A 12 33.19 7.86 -33.38
CA ALA A 12 32.61 8.90 -32.53
C ALA A 12 31.06 8.87 -32.49
N ALA A 13 30.43 8.48 -33.60
CA ALA A 13 28.97 8.40 -33.66
C ALA A 13 28.40 7.21 -32.85
N THR A 14 29.12 6.09 -32.80
CA THR A 14 28.70 4.90 -32.01
C THR A 14 28.84 5.11 -30.51
N MET A 15 29.86 5.86 -30.07
CA MET A 15 30.02 6.18 -28.63
C MET A 15 28.94 7.15 -28.13
N ALA A 16 28.49 8.11 -28.93
CA ALA A 16 27.44 9.05 -28.57
C ALA A 16 26.07 8.34 -28.42
N ALA A 17 25.76 7.35 -29.26
CA ALA A 17 24.52 6.59 -29.17
C ALA A 17 24.45 5.69 -27.93
N ALA A 18 25.57 5.12 -27.50
CA ALA A 18 25.63 4.31 -26.27
C ALA A 18 25.47 5.14 -25.00
N ALA A 19 25.96 6.38 -24.96
CA ALA A 19 25.82 7.26 -23.80
C ALA A 19 24.38 7.73 -23.57
N VAL A 20 23.56 7.88 -24.61
CA VAL A 20 22.14 8.27 -24.48
C VAL A 20 21.29 7.14 -23.89
N CYS A 21 21.62 5.87 -24.16
CA CYS A 21 20.89 4.73 -23.57
C CYS A 21 21.14 4.55 -22.07
N TRP A 22 22.25 5.07 -21.53
CA TRP A 22 22.55 4.98 -20.09
C TRP A 22 21.89 6.10 -19.26
N LEU A 23 21.39 7.16 -19.91
CA LEU A 23 20.66 8.26 -19.25
C LEU A 23 19.16 8.01 -19.16
N SER A 24 18.65 6.96 -19.77
CA SER A 24 17.27 6.49 -19.58
C SER A 24 17.10 5.67 -18.29
N GLY A 25 17.92 5.97 -17.26
CA GLY A 25 17.81 5.38 -15.94
C GLY A 25 16.52 5.79 -15.25
N ASN A 26 15.67 4.81 -15.07
CA ASN A 26 14.66 4.78 -14.01
C ASN A 26 13.74 5.99 -13.86
N ALA A 27 13.01 6.37 -14.90
CA ALA A 27 11.70 7.00 -14.73
C ALA A 27 10.74 5.96 -14.10
N GLN A 28 11.08 5.44 -12.94
CA GLN A 28 10.14 4.67 -12.13
C GLN A 28 9.04 5.62 -11.69
N ALA A 29 7.85 5.31 -12.13
CA ALA A 29 6.63 6.04 -11.88
C ALA A 29 6.38 6.22 -10.38
N HIS A 30 6.92 7.27 -9.79
CA HIS A 30 6.50 7.78 -8.49
C HIS A 30 5.11 8.43 -8.54
N HIS A 31 4.36 8.22 -9.65
CA HIS A 31 3.05 8.81 -9.86
C HIS A 31 1.95 8.23 -8.94
N SER A 32 2.08 6.99 -8.47
CA SER A 32 1.07 6.37 -7.62
C SER A 32 0.94 7.03 -6.24
N PHE A 33 2.01 7.56 -5.68
CA PHE A 33 1.97 8.21 -4.36
C PHE A 33 1.52 9.67 -4.37
N ALA A 34 1.48 10.34 -5.53
CA ALA A 34 1.06 11.74 -5.63
C ALA A 34 -0.40 11.97 -5.21
N MET A 35 -1.26 10.95 -5.31
CA MET A 35 -2.65 11.01 -4.90
C MET A 35 -2.85 10.92 -3.38
N TYR A 36 -1.84 10.50 -2.62
CA TYR A 36 -1.92 10.34 -1.17
C TYR A 36 -1.30 11.54 -0.44
N ASP A 37 -1.87 11.91 0.71
CA ASP A 37 -1.31 12.95 1.59
C ASP A 37 -0.27 12.30 2.53
N LEU A 38 0.99 12.31 2.10
CA LEU A 38 2.10 11.72 2.87
C LEU A 38 2.38 12.41 4.21
N ARG A 39 1.78 13.59 4.45
CA ARG A 39 1.89 14.29 5.75
C ARG A 39 0.92 13.74 6.79
N LYS A 40 -0.08 12.97 6.35
CA LYS A 40 -1.07 12.34 7.20
C LYS A 40 -0.86 10.84 7.23
N THR A 41 -1.08 10.27 8.40
CA THR A 41 -1.02 8.84 8.60
C THR A 41 -2.21 8.39 9.43
N TYR A 42 -2.94 7.41 8.94
CA TYR A 42 -3.99 6.73 9.67
C TYR A 42 -3.53 5.33 10.05
N VAL A 43 -3.92 4.89 11.24
CA VAL A 43 -3.75 3.49 11.66
C VAL A 43 -5.14 2.93 11.90
N MET A 44 -5.49 1.92 11.15
CA MET A 44 -6.84 1.38 11.15
C MET A 44 -6.80 -0.12 11.43
N THR A 45 -7.73 -0.59 12.25
CA THR A 45 -8.03 -2.01 12.42
C THR A 45 -9.35 -2.33 11.75
N GLY A 46 -9.44 -3.44 11.03
CA GLY A 46 -10.65 -3.80 10.33
C GLY A 46 -10.67 -5.24 9.83
N ILE A 47 -11.77 -5.61 9.20
CA ILE A 47 -12.01 -6.95 8.68
C ILE A 47 -11.86 -6.93 7.16
N VAL A 48 -10.98 -7.77 6.63
CA VAL A 48 -10.78 -7.93 5.19
C VAL A 48 -12.08 -8.35 4.52
N THR A 49 -12.45 -7.63 3.48
CA THR A 49 -13.62 -7.94 2.64
C THR A 49 -13.20 -8.56 1.31
N ARG A 50 -12.04 -8.16 0.79
CA ARG A 50 -11.49 -8.66 -0.48
C ARG A 50 -10.01 -8.30 -0.62
N VAL A 51 -9.25 -9.13 -1.33
CA VAL A 51 -7.93 -8.80 -1.88
C VAL A 51 -8.03 -8.86 -3.39
N ASP A 52 -7.55 -7.82 -4.05
CA ASP A 52 -7.43 -7.75 -5.51
C ASP A 52 -5.93 -7.79 -5.88
N PRO A 53 -5.45 -8.91 -6.43
CA PRO A 53 -4.03 -9.10 -6.74
C PRO A 53 -3.67 -8.46 -8.09
N ASN A 54 -4.00 -7.20 -8.29
CA ASN A 54 -3.64 -6.47 -9.49
C ASN A 54 -2.11 -6.47 -9.67
N PRO A 55 -1.60 -6.81 -10.89
CA PRO A 55 -0.17 -6.93 -11.14
C PRO A 55 0.63 -5.66 -10.81
N ASN A 56 0.06 -4.48 -11.04
CA ASN A 56 0.74 -3.21 -10.80
C ASN A 56 0.66 -2.78 -9.33
N HIS A 57 -0.51 -2.90 -8.71
CA HIS A 57 -0.78 -2.47 -7.34
C HIS A 57 -1.81 -3.39 -6.69
N LEU A 58 -1.36 -4.25 -5.77
CA LEU A 58 -2.31 -5.03 -4.98
C LEU A 58 -3.20 -4.09 -4.17
N GLN A 59 -4.50 -4.36 -4.17
CA GLN A 59 -5.48 -3.64 -3.36
C GLN A 59 -6.09 -4.57 -2.31
N LEU A 60 -6.00 -4.16 -1.05
CA LEU A 60 -6.65 -4.85 0.06
C LEU A 60 -7.82 -4.00 0.54
N PHE A 61 -9.02 -4.59 0.50
CA PHE A 61 -10.26 -3.96 0.92
C PHE A 61 -10.65 -4.46 2.29
N PHE A 62 -11.01 -3.56 3.19
CA PHE A 62 -11.39 -3.91 4.55
C PHE A 62 -12.48 -2.98 5.10
N ALA A 63 -13.31 -3.50 5.99
CA ALA A 63 -14.27 -2.72 6.75
C ALA A 63 -13.66 -2.36 8.11
N PRO A 64 -13.42 -1.08 8.43
CA PRO A 64 -12.88 -0.67 9.72
C PRO A 64 -13.77 -1.11 10.87
N LEU A 65 -13.12 -1.52 11.98
CA LEU A 65 -13.78 -1.72 13.26
C LEU A 65 -13.83 -0.40 14.05
N ASN A 66 -14.87 -0.25 14.84
CA ASN A 66 -15.00 0.84 15.82
C ASN A 66 -13.90 0.74 16.90
N ASP A 67 -13.83 1.73 17.79
CA ASP A 67 -12.83 1.74 18.85
C ASP A 67 -12.98 0.59 19.86
N ALA A 68 -14.20 0.10 20.07
CA ALA A 68 -14.48 -1.07 20.90
C ALA A 68 -14.04 -2.40 20.23
N ARG A 69 -13.76 -2.39 18.94
CA ARG A 69 -13.36 -3.55 18.11
C ARG A 69 -14.42 -4.65 17.99
N ASP A 70 -15.66 -4.34 18.30
CA ASP A 70 -16.79 -5.28 18.27
C ASP A 70 -17.72 -5.13 17.06
N GLN A 71 -17.65 -3.99 16.36
CA GLN A 71 -18.53 -3.72 15.20
C GLN A 71 -17.77 -3.02 14.07
N VAL A 72 -18.19 -3.32 12.83
CA VAL A 72 -17.74 -2.54 11.67
C VAL A 72 -18.38 -1.16 11.66
N VAL A 73 -17.61 -0.17 11.28
CA VAL A 73 -18.08 1.21 11.11
C VAL A 73 -19.02 1.26 9.91
N LYS A 74 -20.18 1.92 10.09
CA LYS A 74 -21.23 2.03 9.08
C LYS A 74 -21.45 3.48 8.67
N ASN A 75 -21.93 3.68 7.44
CA ASN A 75 -22.38 4.98 6.95
C ASN A 75 -23.79 5.34 7.50
N ALA A 76 -24.29 6.51 7.13
CA ALA A 76 -25.61 6.97 7.55
C ALA A 76 -26.78 6.08 7.07
N LYS A 77 -26.57 5.22 6.07
CA LYS A 77 -27.55 4.25 5.58
C LYS A 77 -27.47 2.90 6.31
N GLY A 78 -26.57 2.74 7.28
CA GLY A 78 -26.35 1.48 7.99
C GLY A 78 -25.48 0.46 7.23
N GLU A 79 -24.87 0.83 6.09
CA GLU A 79 -24.01 -0.03 5.30
C GLU A 79 -22.56 0.02 5.81
N PRO A 80 -21.82 -1.11 5.86
CA PRO A 80 -20.42 -1.11 6.20
C PRO A 80 -19.61 -0.19 5.28
N ILE A 81 -18.75 0.64 5.86
CA ILE A 81 -17.79 1.40 5.10
C ILE A 81 -16.66 0.47 4.70
N VAL A 82 -16.22 0.57 3.44
CA VAL A 82 -15.08 -0.20 2.96
C VAL A 82 -13.95 0.77 2.61
N TRP A 83 -12.80 0.54 3.20
CA TRP A 83 -11.56 1.19 2.85
C TRP A 83 -10.73 0.32 1.91
N THR A 84 -10.00 0.98 1.02
CA THR A 84 -9.01 0.35 0.15
C THR A 84 -7.63 0.80 0.57
N VAL A 85 -6.72 -0.14 0.79
CA VAL A 85 -5.30 0.15 0.92
C VAL A 85 -4.55 -0.38 -0.30
N GLU A 86 -3.88 0.54 -1.00
CA GLU A 86 -3.02 0.23 -2.12
C GLU A 86 -1.63 -0.12 -1.60
N MET A 87 -1.07 -1.16 -2.16
CA MET A 87 0.24 -1.70 -1.84
C MET A 87 1.10 -1.76 -3.10
N GLU A 88 2.32 -2.26 -2.98
CA GLU A 88 3.17 -2.57 -4.12
C GLU A 88 2.53 -3.61 -5.05
N ALA A 89 3.19 -3.87 -6.19
CA ALA A 89 2.78 -4.90 -7.14
C ALA A 89 2.50 -6.25 -6.47
N ALA A 90 1.51 -7.00 -6.97
CA ALA A 90 1.06 -8.26 -6.37
C ALA A 90 2.20 -9.25 -6.08
N ALA A 91 3.21 -9.34 -6.95
CA ALA A 91 4.38 -10.19 -6.73
C ALA A 91 5.23 -9.74 -5.53
N GLY A 92 5.33 -8.43 -5.27
CA GLY A 92 6.00 -7.86 -4.10
C GLY A 92 5.24 -8.17 -2.81
N ALA A 93 3.94 -7.90 -2.83
CA ALA A 93 3.05 -8.19 -1.71
C ALA A 93 3.01 -9.68 -1.36
N ALA A 94 3.03 -10.57 -2.37
CA ALA A 94 3.07 -12.02 -2.16
C ALA A 94 4.35 -12.47 -1.44
N ARG A 95 5.51 -11.87 -1.74
CA ARG A 95 6.76 -12.13 -1.00
C ARG A 95 6.68 -11.73 0.48
N GLN A 96 5.81 -10.78 0.81
CA GLN A 96 5.50 -10.38 2.20
C GLN A 96 4.36 -11.23 2.80
N GLY A 97 3.89 -12.24 2.08
CA GLY A 97 2.80 -13.10 2.51
C GLY A 97 1.41 -12.49 2.32
N VAL A 98 1.26 -11.38 1.61
CA VAL A 98 -0.05 -10.77 1.33
C VAL A 98 -0.60 -11.36 0.03
N THR A 99 -1.51 -12.31 0.17
CA THR A 99 -2.16 -13.00 -0.94
C THR A 99 -3.65 -13.19 -0.64
N VAL A 100 -4.44 -13.50 -1.67
CA VAL A 100 -5.88 -13.84 -1.52
C VAL A 100 -6.07 -14.98 -0.51
N ASN A 101 -5.23 -16.02 -0.56
CA ASN A 101 -5.35 -17.19 0.31
C ASN A 101 -4.94 -16.90 1.76
N ASN A 102 -3.95 -16.02 1.97
CA ASN A 102 -3.46 -15.71 3.31
C ASN A 102 -4.27 -14.59 4.01
N PHE A 103 -5.00 -13.78 3.22
CA PHE A 103 -5.90 -12.74 3.70
C PHE A 103 -7.33 -12.97 3.19
N PRO A 104 -7.96 -14.13 3.51
CA PRO A 104 -9.33 -14.39 3.11
C PRO A 104 -10.28 -13.37 3.75
N ARG A 105 -11.49 -13.27 3.18
CA ARG A 105 -12.58 -12.50 3.79
C ARG A 105 -12.77 -12.92 5.25
N GLY A 106 -12.94 -11.94 6.15
CA GLY A 106 -13.07 -12.18 7.59
C GLY A 106 -11.77 -12.01 8.37
N THR A 107 -10.60 -11.98 7.71
CA THR A 107 -9.32 -11.75 8.38
C THR A 107 -9.30 -10.39 9.07
N ILE A 108 -8.93 -10.36 10.35
CA ILE A 108 -8.75 -9.11 11.11
C ILE A 108 -7.32 -8.61 10.87
N ILE A 109 -7.20 -7.35 10.46
CA ILE A 109 -5.93 -6.69 10.19
C ILE A 109 -5.81 -5.35 10.91
N SER A 110 -4.59 -4.91 11.11
CA SER A 110 -4.25 -3.51 11.39
C SER A 110 -3.25 -3.01 10.38
N VAL A 111 -3.49 -1.85 9.81
CA VAL A 111 -2.66 -1.27 8.74
C VAL A 111 -2.45 0.22 8.95
N GLY A 112 -1.22 0.67 8.70
CA GLY A 112 -0.90 2.08 8.54
C GLY A 112 -1.04 2.49 7.08
N LEU A 113 -1.58 3.68 6.82
CA LEU A 113 -1.76 4.19 5.47
C LEU A 113 -1.72 5.72 5.41
N HIS A 114 -1.35 6.25 4.25
CA HIS A 114 -1.48 7.65 3.90
C HIS A 114 -2.80 7.85 3.15
N PRO A 115 -3.71 8.72 3.64
CA PRO A 115 -5.04 8.86 3.05
C PRO A 115 -5.00 9.51 1.66
N HIS A 116 -5.99 9.20 0.84
CA HIS A 116 -6.20 9.85 -0.44
C HIS A 116 -6.54 11.34 -0.24
N ARG A 117 -5.90 12.24 -1.02
CA ARG A 117 -6.07 13.71 -0.90
C ARG A 117 -7.49 14.19 -1.11
N ASN A 118 -8.26 13.49 -1.93
CA ASN A 118 -9.65 13.85 -2.25
C ASN A 118 -10.66 13.33 -1.20
N GLY A 119 -10.20 12.78 -0.08
CA GLY A 119 -11.09 12.30 1.00
C GLY A 119 -11.79 10.97 0.72
N PHE A 120 -11.41 10.23 -0.35
CA PHE A 120 -11.92 8.89 -0.57
C PHE A 120 -11.53 7.95 0.57
N SER A 121 -12.37 6.94 0.84
CA SER A 121 -12.04 5.85 1.77
C SER A 121 -10.96 4.94 1.17
N ALA A 122 -9.79 5.51 0.91
CA ALA A 122 -8.64 4.86 0.30
C ALA A 122 -7.34 5.47 0.80
N GLY A 123 -6.26 4.69 0.74
CA GLY A 123 -4.93 5.18 1.06
C GLY A 123 -3.84 4.27 0.53
N GLY A 124 -2.61 4.80 0.46
CA GLY A 124 -1.41 4.06 0.13
C GLY A 124 -0.71 3.58 1.39
N ARG A 125 -0.35 2.30 1.46
CA ARG A 125 0.41 1.76 2.60
C ARG A 125 1.81 2.37 2.70
N GLY A 126 2.47 2.56 1.57
CA GLY A 126 3.89 2.90 1.56
C GLY A 126 4.72 1.85 2.29
N THR A 127 5.56 2.31 3.21
CA THR A 127 6.38 1.47 4.10
C THR A 127 5.73 1.22 5.47
N SER A 128 4.48 1.61 5.66
CA SER A 128 3.77 1.40 6.93
C SER A 128 3.49 -0.09 7.19
N GLY A 129 3.39 -0.45 8.46
CA GLY A 129 3.13 -1.83 8.88
C GLY A 129 1.76 -2.33 8.47
N LEU A 130 1.70 -3.63 8.20
CA LEU A 130 0.47 -4.41 8.06
C LEU A 130 0.60 -5.62 9.01
N PHE A 131 -0.33 -5.75 9.93
CA PHE A 131 -0.40 -6.85 10.87
C PHE A 131 -1.70 -7.61 10.70
N LYS A 132 -1.60 -8.94 10.73
CA LYS A 132 -2.73 -9.84 10.75
C LYS A 132 -2.90 -10.38 12.16
N CYS A 133 -4.08 -10.19 12.74
CA CYS A 133 -4.43 -10.80 14.01
C CYS A 133 -4.61 -12.32 13.88
N PRO A 134 -4.47 -13.10 14.95
CA PRO A 134 -4.93 -14.49 14.96
C PRO A 134 -6.42 -14.57 14.61
N ALA A 135 -6.85 -15.73 14.10
CA ALA A 135 -8.26 -15.94 13.75
C ALA A 135 -9.16 -15.63 14.97
N ASP A 136 -10.26 -14.95 14.71
CA ASP A 136 -11.31 -14.62 15.68
C ASP A 136 -10.80 -13.93 16.99
N THR A 137 -9.62 -13.30 16.90
CA THR A 137 -9.01 -12.62 18.05
C THR A 137 -8.80 -11.13 17.73
N PRO A 138 -9.85 -10.29 17.84
CA PRO A 138 -9.68 -8.85 17.69
C PRO A 138 -8.79 -8.27 18.80
N PRO A 139 -8.08 -7.17 18.54
CA PRO A 139 -7.33 -6.48 19.59
C PRO A 139 -8.28 -5.86 20.62
N ALA A 140 -7.77 -5.59 21.81
CA ALA A 140 -8.50 -4.85 22.84
C ALA A 140 -8.96 -3.47 22.32
N PRO A 141 -9.98 -2.85 22.94
CA PRO A 141 -10.43 -1.52 22.61
C PRO A 141 -9.29 -0.51 22.47
N GLY A 142 -9.28 0.26 21.39
CA GLY A 142 -8.23 1.24 21.09
C GLY A 142 -6.86 0.66 20.72
N LYS A 143 -6.69 -0.65 20.69
CA LYS A 143 -5.44 -1.33 20.30
C LYS A 143 -5.49 -1.84 18.85
N HIS A 144 -4.34 -2.31 18.38
CA HIS A 144 -4.12 -2.83 17.04
C HIS A 144 -3.51 -4.25 17.10
N CYS A 145 -3.51 -4.97 15.96
CA CYS A 145 -3.05 -6.35 15.88
C CYS A 145 -1.59 -6.55 16.33
N ASP A 146 -0.73 -5.54 16.22
CA ASP A 146 0.65 -5.59 16.71
C ASP A 146 0.76 -5.81 18.22
N SER A 147 -0.31 -5.51 18.99
CA SER A 147 -0.40 -5.75 20.43
C SER A 147 -0.97 -7.12 20.80
N VAL A 148 -1.44 -7.91 19.83
CA VAL A 148 -2.07 -9.22 20.06
C VAL A 148 -1.03 -10.32 19.92
N LYS A 149 -0.90 -11.15 20.94
CA LYS A 149 0.02 -12.32 20.91
C LYS A 149 -0.39 -13.27 19.77
N GLY A 150 0.57 -13.66 18.94
CA GLY A 150 0.34 -14.55 17.80
C GLY A 150 -0.03 -13.83 16.52
N SER A 151 -0.11 -12.50 16.53
CA SER A 151 -0.21 -11.72 15.29
C SER A 151 1.04 -11.84 14.43
N THR A 152 0.85 -11.74 13.11
CA THR A 152 1.94 -11.78 12.14
C THR A 152 2.11 -10.42 11.44
N SER A 153 3.37 -9.99 11.27
CA SER A 153 3.73 -8.82 10.48
C SER A 153 3.92 -9.20 9.01
N HIS A 154 3.42 -8.36 8.12
CA HIS A 154 3.51 -8.53 6.68
C HIS A 154 4.18 -7.32 6.05
N GLY A 155 5.49 -7.44 5.83
CA GLY A 155 6.36 -6.38 5.35
C GLY A 155 7.25 -5.77 6.43
N PRO A 156 8.16 -4.87 6.06
CA PRO A 156 9.22 -4.37 6.93
C PRO A 156 8.76 -3.30 7.93
N GLY A 157 7.57 -2.74 7.75
CA GLY A 157 7.12 -1.59 8.53
C GLY A 157 6.53 -1.95 9.90
N VAL A 158 6.52 -0.95 10.78
CA VAL A 158 5.75 -0.95 12.02
C VAL A 158 4.47 -0.13 11.82
N LEU A 159 3.47 -0.30 12.69
CA LEU A 159 2.34 0.61 12.69
C LEU A 159 2.84 2.00 13.10
N PRO A 160 2.66 3.03 12.26
CA PRO A 160 3.12 4.37 12.57
C PRO A 160 2.24 4.99 13.66
N LYS A 161 2.73 6.06 14.27
CA LYS A 161 1.85 6.90 15.11
C LYS A 161 0.86 7.64 14.22
N ALA A 162 -0.44 7.48 14.48
CA ALA A 162 -1.48 8.20 13.77
C ALA A 162 -1.31 9.73 13.98
N THR A 163 -1.49 10.52 12.92
CA THR A 163 -1.40 11.99 12.96
C THR A 163 -2.71 12.67 13.37
N GLY A 164 -3.75 11.89 13.62
CA GLY A 164 -5.06 12.37 14.03
C GLY A 164 -6.10 11.23 14.01
N PRO A 165 -7.34 11.53 14.44
CA PRO A 165 -8.41 10.55 14.36
C PRO A 165 -8.66 10.15 12.90
N THR A 166 -8.98 8.89 12.68
CA THR A 166 -9.45 8.42 11.37
C THR A 166 -10.69 9.22 11.00
N PRO A 167 -10.71 9.89 9.82
CA PRO A 167 -11.87 10.67 9.46
C PRO A 167 -13.11 9.80 9.37
N ALA A 168 -14.24 10.41 9.72
CA ALA A 168 -15.53 9.85 9.33
C ALA A 168 -15.55 9.64 7.81
N PRO A 169 -16.18 8.57 7.33
CA PRO A 169 -16.23 8.26 5.92
C PRO A 169 -16.88 9.38 5.14
N SER A 170 -16.26 9.76 4.04
CA SER A 170 -16.88 10.65 3.07
C SER A 170 -18.07 9.91 2.42
N PRO A 171 -19.27 10.49 2.41
CA PRO A 171 -20.36 9.94 1.60
C PRO A 171 -19.93 9.98 0.13
N ARG A 172 -20.07 8.86 -0.56
CA ARG A 172 -19.99 8.79 -2.02
C ARG A 172 -21.29 9.27 -2.61
#